data_7b45b032077dbcaaf6a667ff4c8c5bdf
#
_entry.id   7b45b032077dbcaaf6a667ff4c8c5bdf
#
_cell.length_a   1.000
_cell.length_b   1.000
_cell.length_c   1.000
_cell.angle_alpha   90.00
_cell.angle_beta   90.00
_cell.angle_gamma   90.00
#
_symmetry.space_group_name_H-M   'P 1'
#
loop_
_entity.id
_entity.type
_entity.pdbx_description
1 polymer ?
#
loop_
_entity_poly.entity_id
_entity_poly.type
_entity_poly.pdbx_seq_one_letter_code
_entity_poly.pdbx_strand_id
1 'polypeptide(L)'
;MRVALIHSHSLTYMGGGETFILRLARALSGQGLNVSIYSLPIGRRGGVEVKGLLGPVDYREGLLPEVDADVAYVTYFPMASLALLRVRAPRVAAIHSPLLLPEAQDQGLFRGGPAALLNRLGAWGAYSYYLHGAARLELRRFKAVHAYPHLVNFVRHRRVYALPPFLNVNRWRPTREKDEEFKVLFVGRRAYEKGFDLFIALAREARGRLGLKARFLATGGREGEVTDGVESLGFVPEDELVNLYSSAHAVIYPTRADTFGLVVLEALASGTPVIASDIPSHRLPGLPLLLARGVDGALRQLVDLYNMFYSDRERYLELCRRGREAVVRGYSEEVVVPQYVRMFKEVASGLSP
;
A
#
# COMPACT_ATOMS: atom_id res chain seq x y z
N MET A 1 -27.92 -0.14 0.68
CA MET A 1 -27.15 -1.26 0.13
C MET A 1 -26.16 -1.72 1.18
N ARG A 2 -26.12 -3.04 1.43
CA ARG A 2 -25.21 -3.68 2.40
C ARG A 2 -23.97 -4.18 1.66
N VAL A 3 -22.80 -3.77 2.11
CA VAL A 3 -21.50 -4.15 1.53
C VAL A 3 -20.70 -4.90 2.58
N ALA A 4 -20.26 -6.10 2.24
CA ALA A 4 -19.34 -6.87 3.08
C ALA A 4 -17.91 -6.78 2.52
N LEU A 5 -16.98 -6.30 3.32
CA LEU A 5 -15.56 -6.32 3.02
C LEU A 5 -14.92 -7.53 3.69
N ILE A 6 -14.40 -8.46 2.92
CA ILE A 6 -13.82 -9.71 3.42
C ILE A 6 -12.31 -9.67 3.21
N HIS A 7 -11.56 -9.70 4.31
CA HIS A 7 -10.11 -9.56 4.29
C HIS A 7 -9.40 -10.84 4.70
N SER A 8 -8.27 -11.12 4.05
CA SER A 8 -7.50 -12.36 4.23
C SER A 8 -6.72 -12.45 5.53
N HIS A 9 -6.48 -11.34 6.20
CA HIS A 9 -5.73 -11.26 7.46
C HIS A 9 -6.54 -10.54 8.53
N SER A 10 -6.20 -10.78 9.80
CA SER A 10 -6.74 -9.98 10.90
C SER A 10 -6.39 -8.49 10.71
N LEU A 11 -7.35 -7.60 10.95
CA LEU A 11 -7.08 -6.15 10.88
C LEU A 11 -6.02 -5.69 11.90
N THR A 12 -5.77 -6.47 12.95
CA THR A 12 -4.70 -6.20 13.92
C THR A 12 -3.30 -6.32 13.33
N TYR A 13 -3.15 -6.90 12.13
CA TYR A 13 -1.87 -6.98 11.42
C TYR A 13 -1.33 -5.61 11.01
N MET A 14 -2.23 -4.65 10.75
CA MET A 14 -1.94 -3.23 10.46
C MET A 14 -0.92 -3.01 9.35
N GLY A 15 -1.05 -3.76 8.26
CA GLY A 15 -0.30 -3.51 7.01
C GLY A 15 -1.07 -2.60 6.05
N GLY A 16 -0.53 -2.39 4.85
CA GLY A 16 -1.16 -1.52 3.82
C GLY A 16 -2.52 -2.03 3.35
N GLY A 17 -2.72 -3.36 3.28
CA GLY A 17 -4.00 -3.97 2.92
C GLY A 17 -5.08 -3.70 3.96
N GLU A 18 -4.76 -3.90 5.24
CA GLU A 18 -5.65 -3.64 6.37
C GLU A 18 -6.02 -2.15 6.45
N THR A 19 -5.03 -1.27 6.33
CA THR A 19 -5.23 0.18 6.29
C THR A 19 -6.17 0.58 5.14
N PHE A 20 -5.99 0.00 3.96
CA PHE A 20 -6.87 0.28 2.82
C PHE A 20 -8.32 -0.18 3.08
N ILE A 21 -8.51 -1.38 3.62
CA ILE A 21 -9.86 -1.90 3.96
C ILE A 21 -10.55 -1.02 5.00
N LEU A 22 -9.83 -0.57 6.02
CA LEU A 22 -10.36 0.36 7.03
C LEU A 22 -10.77 1.71 6.40
N ARG A 23 -9.93 2.27 5.53
CA ARG A 23 -10.24 3.51 4.79
C ARG A 23 -11.45 3.32 3.87
N LEU A 24 -11.51 2.21 3.14
CA LEU A 24 -12.63 1.90 2.25
C LEU A 24 -13.94 1.76 3.03
N ALA A 25 -13.93 1.05 4.15
CA ALA A 25 -15.11 0.89 4.99
C ALA A 25 -15.67 2.22 5.49
N ARG A 26 -14.79 3.10 6.02
CA ARG A 26 -15.17 4.43 6.48
C ARG A 26 -15.73 5.30 5.36
N ALA A 27 -15.06 5.32 4.21
CA ALA A 27 -15.46 6.12 3.06
C ALA A 27 -16.83 5.67 2.52
N LEU A 28 -17.06 4.36 2.40
CA LEU A 28 -18.35 3.82 1.96
C LEU A 28 -19.46 4.09 2.98
N SER A 29 -19.18 3.95 4.29
CA SER A 29 -20.13 4.31 5.34
C SER A 29 -20.49 5.79 5.30
N GLY A 30 -19.51 6.67 5.05
CA GLY A 30 -19.72 8.11 4.83
C GLY A 30 -20.60 8.42 3.60
N GLN A 31 -20.68 7.51 2.63
CA GLN A 31 -21.59 7.59 1.48
C GLN A 31 -22.99 6.97 1.76
N GLY A 32 -23.28 6.65 3.00
CA GLY A 32 -24.58 6.09 3.41
C GLY A 32 -24.79 4.60 3.10
N LEU A 33 -23.69 3.85 2.81
CA LEU A 33 -23.77 2.40 2.68
C LEU A 33 -23.67 1.73 4.05
N ASN A 34 -24.38 0.62 4.21
CA ASN A 34 -24.24 -0.23 5.40
C ASN A 34 -23.06 -1.18 5.17
N VAL A 35 -21.96 -0.96 5.89
CA VAL A 35 -20.70 -1.68 5.68
C VAL A 35 -20.38 -2.57 6.86
N SER A 36 -20.00 -3.82 6.57
CA SER A 36 -19.44 -4.75 7.54
C SER A 36 -18.09 -5.28 7.08
N ILE A 37 -17.17 -5.51 8.00
CA ILE A 37 -15.86 -6.11 7.73
C ILE A 37 -15.80 -7.50 8.36
N TYR A 38 -15.35 -8.45 7.57
CA TYR A 38 -15.04 -9.82 8.01
C TYR A 38 -13.57 -10.09 7.74
N SER A 39 -12.84 -10.62 8.69
CA SER A 39 -11.45 -11.02 8.48
C SER A 39 -11.18 -12.43 8.94
N LEU A 40 -10.17 -13.06 8.31
CA LEU A 40 -9.61 -14.31 8.80
C LEU A 40 -8.64 -14.00 9.96
N PRO A 41 -8.53 -14.89 10.98
CA PRO A 41 -7.66 -14.67 12.14
C PRO A 41 -6.17 -14.93 11.81
N ILE A 42 -5.76 -14.67 10.56
CA ILE A 42 -4.38 -14.88 10.09
C ILE A 42 -3.55 -13.65 10.43
N GLY A 43 -2.37 -13.85 11.02
CA GLY A 43 -1.46 -12.75 11.36
C GLY A 43 -1.93 -11.86 12.52
N ARG A 44 -2.85 -12.36 13.36
CA ARG A 44 -3.38 -11.62 14.52
C ARG A 44 -2.26 -11.17 15.45
N ARG A 45 -2.29 -9.89 15.83
CA ARG A 45 -1.36 -9.30 16.80
C ARG A 45 -2.13 -8.89 18.06
N GLY A 46 -1.55 -9.19 19.23
CA GLY A 46 -2.09 -8.72 20.51
C GLY A 46 -1.87 -7.21 20.69
N GLY A 47 -2.70 -6.58 21.54
CA GLY A 47 -2.53 -5.18 21.93
C GLY A 47 -3.02 -4.12 20.93
N VAL A 48 -3.55 -4.53 19.76
CA VAL A 48 -4.13 -3.59 18.79
C VAL A 48 -5.65 -3.60 18.92
N GLU A 49 -6.22 -2.47 19.31
CA GLU A 49 -7.68 -2.29 19.39
C GLU A 49 -8.23 -1.76 18.06
N VAL A 50 -8.91 -2.64 17.31
CA VAL A 50 -9.47 -2.29 15.98
C VAL A 50 -10.80 -1.54 16.11
N LYS A 51 -11.61 -1.81 17.17
CA LYS A 51 -12.95 -1.24 17.33
C LYS A 51 -12.96 0.28 17.33
N GLY A 52 -12.03 0.93 18.01
CA GLY A 52 -11.90 2.40 18.02
C GLY A 52 -11.61 3.01 16.65
N LEU A 53 -11.03 2.21 15.75
CA LEU A 53 -10.69 2.64 14.41
C LEU A 53 -11.88 2.54 13.41
N LEU A 54 -12.95 1.82 13.74
CA LEU A 54 -13.99 1.45 12.79
C LEU A 54 -15.20 2.40 12.77
N GLY A 55 -15.44 3.17 13.86
CA GLY A 55 -16.64 3.96 13.97
C GLY A 55 -17.90 3.07 13.91
N PRO A 56 -18.88 3.38 13.05
CA PRO A 56 -20.15 2.63 12.95
C PRO A 56 -20.04 1.31 12.15
N VAL A 57 -18.85 0.91 11.73
CA VAL A 57 -18.65 -0.30 10.89
C VAL A 57 -18.62 -1.56 11.79
N ASP A 58 -19.47 -2.55 11.47
CA ASP A 58 -19.46 -3.86 12.15
C ASP A 58 -18.22 -4.66 11.74
N TYR A 59 -17.53 -5.27 12.72
CA TYR A 59 -16.33 -6.07 12.50
C TYR A 59 -16.43 -7.44 13.14
N ARG A 60 -16.19 -8.47 12.35
CA ARG A 60 -16.17 -9.87 12.79
C ARG A 60 -14.94 -10.58 12.28
N GLU A 61 -14.38 -11.46 13.11
CA GLU A 61 -13.23 -12.28 12.77
C GLU A 61 -13.57 -13.76 12.90
N GLY A 62 -13.28 -14.56 11.87
CA GLY A 62 -13.55 -16.00 11.87
C GLY A 62 -13.14 -16.70 10.57
N LEU A 63 -13.03 -18.05 10.61
CA LEU A 63 -12.55 -18.85 9.48
C LEU A 63 -13.57 -19.03 8.35
N LEU A 64 -14.86 -19.09 8.66
CA LEU A 64 -15.95 -19.33 7.70
C LEU A 64 -17.06 -18.31 7.96
N PRO A 65 -16.90 -17.06 7.53
CA PRO A 65 -17.87 -16.03 7.82
C PRO A 65 -19.19 -16.32 7.10
N GLU A 66 -20.28 -16.22 7.87
CA GLU A 66 -21.63 -16.16 7.33
C GLU A 66 -21.97 -14.71 7.04
N VAL A 67 -22.16 -14.39 5.77
CA VAL A 67 -22.26 -13.01 5.31
C VAL A 67 -23.61 -12.77 4.67
N ASP A 68 -24.38 -11.86 5.24
CA ASP A 68 -25.61 -11.31 4.67
C ASP A 68 -25.32 -9.91 4.11
N ALA A 69 -25.19 -9.81 2.80
CA ALA A 69 -24.88 -8.56 2.10
C ALA A 69 -25.46 -8.59 0.67
N ASP A 70 -25.59 -7.40 0.08
CA ASP A 70 -26.01 -7.27 -1.32
C ASP A 70 -24.84 -7.48 -2.28
N VAL A 71 -23.61 -7.22 -1.80
CA VAL A 71 -22.36 -7.47 -2.49
C VAL A 71 -21.21 -7.70 -1.50
N ALA A 72 -20.29 -8.61 -1.84
CA ALA A 72 -19.09 -8.89 -1.06
C ALA A 72 -17.82 -8.51 -1.86
N TYR A 73 -16.95 -7.72 -1.24
CA TYR A 73 -15.63 -7.34 -1.75
C TYR A 73 -14.58 -8.15 -1.00
N VAL A 74 -13.86 -8.97 -1.73
CA VAL A 74 -12.94 -9.96 -1.13
C VAL A 74 -11.51 -9.59 -1.50
N THR A 75 -10.69 -9.26 -0.52
CA THR A 75 -9.24 -9.19 -0.73
C THR A 75 -8.76 -10.57 -1.13
N TYR A 76 -8.47 -10.74 -2.43
CA TYR A 76 -8.21 -12.05 -3.01
C TYR A 76 -6.89 -12.63 -2.50
N PHE A 77 -6.94 -13.90 -2.16
CA PHE A 77 -5.81 -14.77 -1.88
C PHE A 77 -6.08 -16.15 -2.49
N PRO A 78 -5.05 -16.94 -2.83
CA PRO A 78 -5.25 -18.29 -3.35
C PRO A 78 -6.09 -19.14 -2.40
N MET A 79 -7.04 -19.91 -2.95
CA MET A 79 -8.03 -20.72 -2.24
C MET A 79 -9.08 -19.89 -1.45
N ALA A 80 -9.24 -18.60 -1.76
CA ALA A 80 -10.26 -17.76 -1.13
C ALA A 80 -11.67 -18.33 -1.23
N SER A 81 -11.99 -19.01 -2.34
CA SER A 81 -13.30 -19.62 -2.54
C SER A 81 -13.67 -20.67 -1.50
N LEU A 82 -12.70 -21.35 -0.86
CA LEU A 82 -12.97 -22.29 0.23
C LEU A 82 -13.39 -21.58 1.52
N ALA A 83 -12.75 -20.45 1.84
CA ALA A 83 -13.15 -19.62 2.98
C ALA A 83 -14.50 -18.91 2.77
N LEU A 84 -14.98 -18.85 1.52
CA LEU A 84 -16.19 -18.12 1.12
C LEU A 84 -17.39 -19.02 0.82
N LEU A 85 -17.38 -20.28 1.23
CA LEU A 85 -18.45 -21.24 0.96
C LEU A 85 -19.83 -20.77 1.47
N ARG A 86 -19.86 -20.00 2.56
CA ARG A 86 -21.08 -19.46 3.17
C ARG A 86 -21.46 -18.05 2.71
N VAL A 87 -20.69 -17.46 1.78
CA VAL A 87 -20.98 -16.13 1.23
C VAL A 87 -21.84 -16.27 -0.01
N ARG A 88 -23.13 -15.95 0.12
CA ARG A 88 -24.13 -16.07 -0.99
C ARG A 88 -24.18 -14.82 -1.86
N ALA A 89 -23.73 -13.66 -1.39
CA ALA A 89 -23.70 -12.41 -2.13
C ALA A 89 -22.85 -12.48 -3.41
N PRO A 90 -23.16 -11.69 -4.46
CA PRO A 90 -22.27 -11.45 -5.58
C PRO A 90 -20.90 -10.98 -5.09
N ARG A 91 -19.81 -11.57 -5.61
CA ARG A 91 -18.45 -11.34 -5.09
C ARG A 91 -17.59 -10.61 -6.10
N VAL A 92 -16.86 -9.60 -5.61
CA VAL A 92 -15.76 -8.90 -6.31
C VAL A 92 -14.44 -9.39 -5.71
N ALA A 93 -13.55 -9.94 -6.52
CA ALA A 93 -12.19 -10.25 -6.09
C ALA A 93 -11.30 -9.01 -6.22
N ALA A 94 -10.67 -8.58 -5.15
CA ALA A 94 -9.76 -7.44 -5.13
C ALA A 94 -8.31 -7.90 -5.11
N ILE A 95 -7.56 -7.54 -6.15
CA ILE A 95 -6.15 -7.94 -6.29
C ILE A 95 -5.26 -6.92 -5.56
N HIS A 96 -5.03 -7.18 -4.28
CA HIS A 96 -4.20 -6.34 -3.40
C HIS A 96 -2.91 -7.05 -2.96
N SER A 97 -2.70 -8.29 -3.37
CA SER A 97 -1.51 -9.04 -2.99
C SER A 97 -0.46 -9.01 -4.10
N PRO A 98 0.80 -8.72 -3.81
CA PRO A 98 1.88 -8.81 -4.78
C PRO A 98 2.17 -10.25 -5.22
N LEU A 99 1.63 -11.27 -4.52
CA LEU A 99 1.82 -12.69 -4.86
C LEU A 99 1.37 -13.07 -6.27
N LEU A 100 0.48 -12.27 -6.87
CA LEU A 100 0.00 -12.47 -8.24
C LEU A 100 0.82 -11.69 -9.28
N LEU A 101 1.81 -10.92 -8.86
CA LEU A 101 2.67 -10.14 -9.75
C LEU A 101 3.88 -10.95 -10.23
N PRO A 102 4.43 -10.63 -11.40
CA PRO A 102 5.66 -11.26 -11.90
C PRO A 102 6.84 -11.14 -10.93
N GLU A 103 6.96 -10.02 -10.23
CA GLU A 103 8.02 -9.77 -9.25
C GLU A 103 7.96 -10.76 -8.07
N ALA A 104 6.78 -11.28 -7.75
CA ALA A 104 6.63 -12.30 -6.70
C ALA A 104 7.20 -13.67 -7.10
N GLN A 105 7.51 -13.89 -8.37
CA GLN A 105 8.19 -15.10 -8.86
C GLN A 105 9.69 -15.08 -8.52
N ASP A 106 10.25 -13.93 -8.15
CA ASP A 106 11.63 -13.86 -7.67
C ASP A 106 11.77 -14.65 -6.37
N GLN A 107 12.56 -15.73 -6.43
CA GLN A 107 12.77 -16.68 -5.34
C GLN A 107 13.38 -16.03 -4.09
N GLY A 108 14.07 -14.88 -4.23
CA GLY A 108 14.69 -14.17 -3.12
C GLY A 108 13.78 -13.20 -2.37
N LEU A 109 12.59 -12.90 -2.90
CA LEU A 109 11.78 -11.78 -2.43
C LEU A 109 11.17 -12.01 -1.04
N PHE A 110 10.58 -13.18 -0.81
CA PHE A 110 9.95 -13.53 0.47
C PHE A 110 10.89 -14.44 1.28
N ARG A 111 11.60 -13.85 2.25
CA ARG A 111 12.61 -14.55 3.07
C ARG A 111 12.08 -15.11 4.37
N GLY A 112 10.78 -15.04 4.63
CA GLY A 112 10.15 -15.50 5.87
C GLY A 112 9.04 -16.54 5.69
N GLY A 113 8.71 -17.26 6.76
CA GLY A 113 7.59 -18.20 6.82
C GLY A 113 7.66 -19.35 5.80
N PRO A 114 6.50 -19.83 5.31
CA PRO A 114 6.45 -20.94 4.34
C PRO A 114 7.20 -20.65 3.04
N ALA A 115 7.28 -19.38 2.63
CA ALA A 115 8.00 -18.97 1.43
C ALA A 115 9.50 -19.23 1.53
N ALA A 116 10.10 -19.04 2.71
CA ALA A 116 11.50 -19.35 2.94
C ALA A 116 11.80 -20.85 2.79
N LEU A 117 10.89 -21.71 3.28
CA LEU A 117 11.02 -23.16 3.11
C LEU A 117 10.94 -23.56 1.63
N LEU A 118 9.98 -23.04 0.89
CA LEU A 118 9.81 -23.31 -0.53
C LEU A 118 11.03 -22.83 -1.34
N ASN A 119 11.61 -21.67 -0.99
CA ASN A 119 12.84 -21.18 -1.59
C ASN A 119 14.03 -22.12 -1.35
N ARG A 120 14.19 -22.59 -0.10
CA ARG A 120 15.27 -23.55 0.25
C ARG A 120 15.15 -24.87 -0.50
N LEU A 121 13.94 -25.31 -0.79
CA LEU A 121 13.65 -26.53 -1.54
C LEU A 121 13.68 -26.32 -3.06
N GLY A 122 13.93 -25.10 -3.56
CA GLY A 122 13.86 -24.76 -4.99
C GLY A 122 12.45 -24.87 -5.58
N ALA A 123 11.43 -25.00 -4.72
CA ALA A 123 10.05 -25.27 -5.15
C ALA A 123 9.21 -23.99 -5.32
N TRP A 124 9.74 -22.81 -5.00
CA TRP A 124 8.98 -21.56 -5.04
C TRP A 124 8.44 -21.22 -6.43
N GLY A 125 9.25 -21.39 -7.46
CA GLY A 125 8.84 -21.12 -8.84
C GLY A 125 7.67 -21.99 -9.29
N ALA A 126 7.72 -23.30 -9.01
CA ALA A 126 6.65 -24.24 -9.31
C ALA A 126 5.38 -23.92 -8.51
N TYR A 127 5.51 -23.60 -7.23
CA TYR A 127 4.39 -23.19 -6.38
C TYR A 127 3.75 -21.88 -6.85
N SER A 128 4.55 -20.87 -7.20
CA SER A 128 4.06 -19.61 -7.75
C SER A 128 3.31 -19.84 -9.08
N TYR A 129 3.84 -20.65 -9.97
CA TYR A 129 3.16 -21.01 -11.22
C TYR A 129 1.83 -21.73 -10.99
N TYR A 130 1.80 -22.69 -10.06
CA TYR A 130 0.57 -23.38 -9.63
C TYR A 130 -0.45 -22.39 -9.08
N LEU A 131 -0.03 -21.47 -8.20
CA LEU A 131 -0.91 -20.45 -7.65
C LEU A 131 -1.52 -19.56 -8.74
N HIS A 132 -0.74 -19.16 -9.75
CA HIS A 132 -1.24 -18.38 -10.87
C HIS A 132 -2.28 -19.14 -11.69
N GLY A 133 -2.07 -20.43 -11.93
CA GLY A 133 -3.04 -21.30 -12.62
C GLY A 133 -4.33 -21.46 -11.82
N ALA A 134 -4.23 -21.78 -10.54
CA ALA A 134 -5.38 -21.91 -9.64
C ALA A 134 -6.14 -20.59 -9.50
N ALA A 135 -5.44 -19.47 -9.39
CA ALA A 135 -6.04 -18.15 -9.32
C ALA A 135 -6.89 -17.84 -10.54
N ARG A 136 -6.43 -18.17 -11.75
CA ARG A 136 -7.21 -17.95 -13.00
C ARG A 136 -8.52 -18.73 -13.01
N LEU A 137 -8.52 -19.97 -12.52
CA LEU A 137 -9.73 -20.80 -12.43
C LEU A 137 -10.67 -20.29 -11.33
N GLU A 138 -10.10 -19.91 -10.19
CA GLU A 138 -10.86 -19.45 -9.04
C GLU A 138 -11.52 -18.09 -9.29
N LEU A 139 -10.83 -17.15 -9.95
CA LEU A 139 -11.37 -15.83 -10.29
C LEU A 139 -12.64 -15.92 -11.16
N ARG A 140 -12.81 -16.98 -11.96
CA ARG A 140 -14.05 -17.20 -12.74
C ARG A 140 -15.30 -17.37 -11.86
N ARG A 141 -15.13 -17.70 -10.58
CA ARG A 141 -16.24 -17.83 -9.60
C ARG A 141 -16.67 -16.48 -9.02
N PHE A 142 -15.96 -15.41 -9.31
CA PHE A 142 -16.32 -14.06 -8.92
C PHE A 142 -17.13 -13.38 -10.03
N LYS A 143 -18.03 -12.48 -9.66
CA LYS A 143 -18.83 -11.71 -10.64
C LYS A 143 -18.00 -10.64 -11.32
N ALA A 144 -17.01 -10.09 -10.63
CA ALA A 144 -16.08 -9.09 -11.13
C ALA A 144 -14.73 -9.19 -10.40
N VAL A 145 -13.72 -8.58 -10.98
CA VAL A 145 -12.40 -8.38 -10.37
C VAL A 145 -12.12 -6.89 -10.27
N HIS A 146 -11.64 -6.46 -9.13
CA HIS A 146 -11.02 -5.16 -8.94
C HIS A 146 -9.50 -5.32 -8.99
N ALA A 147 -8.84 -4.53 -9.81
CA ALA A 147 -7.38 -4.41 -9.85
C ALA A 147 -6.99 -2.95 -9.96
N TYR A 148 -5.82 -2.58 -9.45
CA TYR A 148 -5.28 -1.26 -9.69
C TYR A 148 -4.98 -1.04 -11.18
N PRO A 149 -5.09 0.18 -11.73
CA PRO A 149 -4.99 0.42 -13.17
C PRO A 149 -3.76 -0.18 -13.85
N HIS A 150 -2.60 -0.13 -13.21
CA HIS A 150 -1.35 -0.69 -13.73
C HIS A 150 -1.29 -2.23 -13.65
N LEU A 151 -2.19 -2.87 -12.91
CA LEU A 151 -2.26 -4.34 -12.74
C LEU A 151 -3.29 -5.01 -13.65
N VAL A 152 -4.10 -4.26 -14.38
CA VAL A 152 -5.20 -4.81 -15.19
C VAL A 152 -4.72 -5.83 -16.21
N ASN A 153 -3.56 -5.60 -16.82
CA ASN A 153 -2.98 -6.50 -17.83
C ASN A 153 -2.55 -7.87 -17.26
N PHE A 154 -2.40 -7.99 -15.94
CA PHE A 154 -2.08 -9.26 -15.27
C PHE A 154 -3.34 -10.05 -14.88
N VAL A 155 -4.53 -9.43 -15.01
CA VAL A 155 -5.81 -10.02 -14.62
C VAL A 155 -6.60 -10.45 -15.84
N ARG A 156 -6.90 -11.75 -15.93
CA ARG A 156 -7.76 -12.29 -17.00
C ARG A 156 -9.15 -12.60 -16.44
N HIS A 157 -10.07 -11.66 -16.59
CA HIS A 157 -11.46 -11.81 -16.19
C HIS A 157 -12.36 -11.05 -17.18
N ARG A 158 -13.61 -11.53 -17.38
CA ARG A 158 -14.58 -10.89 -18.28
C ARG A 158 -15.04 -9.50 -17.82
N ARG A 159 -14.93 -9.21 -16.51
CA ARG A 159 -15.36 -7.95 -15.91
C ARG A 159 -14.31 -7.47 -14.91
N VAL A 160 -13.51 -6.50 -15.32
CA VAL A 160 -12.44 -5.92 -14.51
C VAL A 160 -12.72 -4.44 -14.26
N TYR A 161 -12.68 -4.04 -13.00
CA TYR A 161 -12.73 -2.64 -12.59
C TYR A 161 -11.32 -2.17 -12.27
N ALA A 162 -10.85 -1.18 -13.03
CA ALA A 162 -9.54 -0.55 -12.87
C ALA A 162 -9.67 0.66 -11.95
N LEU A 163 -9.68 0.47 -10.64
CA LEU A 163 -9.83 1.57 -9.68
C LEU A 163 -8.53 1.76 -8.87
N PRO A 164 -8.03 2.99 -8.73
CA PRO A 164 -6.88 3.25 -7.88
C PRO A 164 -7.27 3.18 -6.39
N PRO A 165 -6.30 3.07 -5.48
CA PRO A 165 -6.55 3.38 -4.08
C PRO A 165 -6.79 4.88 -3.92
N PHE A 166 -7.23 5.29 -2.75
CA PHE A 166 -7.55 6.69 -2.48
C PHE A 166 -7.05 7.12 -1.11
N LEU A 167 -7.06 8.42 -0.90
CA LEU A 167 -6.58 9.06 0.31
C LEU A 167 -7.50 10.21 0.71
N ASN A 168 -7.71 10.39 2.02
CA ASN A 168 -8.32 11.59 2.55
C ASN A 168 -7.32 12.74 2.51
N VAL A 169 -7.39 13.56 1.47
CA VAL A 169 -6.44 14.66 1.22
C VAL A 169 -6.61 15.85 2.18
N ASN A 170 -7.72 15.88 2.95
CA ASN A 170 -7.91 16.87 4.01
C ASN A 170 -7.17 16.47 5.28
N ARG A 171 -7.01 15.18 5.53
CA ARG A 171 -6.18 14.65 6.61
C ARG A 171 -4.71 14.65 6.20
N TRP A 172 -4.38 14.07 5.04
CA TRP A 172 -3.03 14.02 4.48
C TRP A 172 -2.73 15.30 3.71
N ARG A 173 -2.15 16.26 4.39
CA ARG A 173 -1.80 17.56 3.82
C ARG A 173 -0.53 18.10 4.51
N PRO A 174 0.16 19.07 3.91
CA PRO A 174 1.23 19.78 4.61
C PRO A 174 0.69 20.42 5.88
N THR A 175 1.27 20.07 7.02
CA THR A 175 0.87 20.56 8.35
C THR A 175 1.92 21.51 8.96
N ARG A 176 3.11 21.52 8.39
CA ARG A 176 4.23 22.38 8.79
C ARG A 176 5.15 22.66 7.62
N GLU A 177 5.97 23.65 7.75
CA GLU A 177 7.06 23.93 6.84
C GLU A 177 8.17 22.89 6.96
N LYS A 178 9.00 22.80 5.92
CA LYS A 178 10.19 21.93 5.95
C LYS A 178 11.22 22.49 6.91
N ASP A 179 11.80 21.65 7.73
CA ASP A 179 12.89 22.04 8.62
C ASP A 179 14.13 22.52 7.82
N GLU A 180 15.04 23.21 8.44
CA GLU A 180 16.30 23.59 7.81
C GLU A 180 17.24 22.39 7.61
N GLU A 181 17.20 21.45 8.54
CA GLU A 181 17.97 20.20 8.46
C GLU A 181 17.29 19.21 7.52
N PHE A 182 18.00 18.76 6.49
CA PHE A 182 17.47 17.84 5.48
C PHE A 182 17.15 16.47 6.07
N LYS A 183 15.90 16.04 6.01
CA LYS A 183 15.40 14.78 6.55
C LYS A 183 14.97 13.83 5.45
N VAL A 184 15.48 12.62 5.48
CA VAL A 184 15.17 11.52 4.55
C VAL A 184 14.43 10.45 5.32
N LEU A 185 13.24 10.07 4.86
CA LEU A 185 12.33 9.22 5.59
C LEU A 185 12.07 7.89 4.87
N PHE A 186 12.12 6.80 5.62
CA PHE A 186 11.58 5.49 5.23
C PHE A 186 10.34 5.16 6.08
N VAL A 187 9.23 4.82 5.43
CA VAL A 187 8.01 4.39 6.11
C VAL A 187 7.64 2.99 5.65
N GLY A 188 7.56 2.06 6.59
CA GLY A 188 7.19 0.68 6.30
C GLY A 188 7.82 -0.32 7.26
N ARG A 189 7.49 -1.60 7.03
CA ARG A 189 8.12 -2.70 7.77
C ARG A 189 9.61 -2.81 7.37
N ARG A 190 10.46 -3.10 8.35
CA ARG A 190 11.89 -3.35 8.12
C ARG A 190 12.12 -4.75 7.54
N ALA A 191 11.61 -4.97 6.35
CA ALA A 191 11.62 -6.26 5.68
C ALA A 191 12.34 -6.15 4.34
N TYR A 192 12.90 -7.27 3.88
CA TYR A 192 13.67 -7.33 2.63
C TYR A 192 12.84 -6.92 1.41
N GLU A 193 11.58 -7.37 1.34
CA GLU A 193 10.67 -7.01 0.26
C GLU A 193 10.36 -5.49 0.25
N LYS A 194 10.46 -4.81 1.39
CA LYS A 194 10.30 -3.34 1.49
C LYS A 194 11.59 -2.56 1.24
N GLY A 195 12.71 -3.27 1.04
CA GLY A 195 14.00 -2.65 0.70
C GLY A 195 14.64 -1.86 1.83
N PHE A 196 14.37 -2.21 3.10
CA PHE A 196 14.99 -1.52 4.22
C PHE A 196 16.52 -1.61 4.20
N ASP A 197 17.06 -2.74 3.74
CA ASP A 197 18.50 -2.93 3.49
C ASP A 197 19.06 -1.95 2.44
N LEU A 198 18.27 -1.63 1.39
CA LEU A 198 18.64 -0.62 0.39
C LEU A 198 18.63 0.80 0.98
N PHE A 199 17.68 1.08 1.89
CA PHE A 199 17.63 2.36 2.58
C PHE A 199 18.85 2.56 3.50
N ILE A 200 19.25 1.53 4.23
CA ILE A 200 20.50 1.54 5.05
C ILE A 200 21.73 1.78 4.17
N ALA A 201 21.83 1.06 3.05
CA ALA A 201 22.95 1.23 2.12
C ALA A 201 23.00 2.65 1.53
N LEU A 202 21.82 3.21 1.17
CA LEU A 202 21.71 4.59 0.69
C LEU A 202 22.17 5.61 1.75
N ALA A 203 21.75 5.44 3.00
CA ALA A 203 22.15 6.33 4.10
C ALA A 203 23.68 6.31 4.33
N ARG A 204 24.28 5.12 4.29
CA ARG A 204 25.73 4.93 4.40
C ARG A 204 26.48 5.65 3.28
N GLU A 205 26.07 5.45 2.02
CA GLU A 205 26.70 6.09 0.85
C GLU A 205 26.53 7.62 0.88
N ALA A 206 25.32 8.11 1.18
CA ALA A 206 25.05 9.54 1.22
C ALA A 206 25.89 10.28 2.27
N ARG A 207 26.00 9.71 3.47
CA ARG A 207 26.76 10.33 4.57
C ARG A 207 28.26 10.07 4.45
N GLY A 208 28.64 8.83 4.20
CA GLY A 208 30.06 8.40 4.21
C GLY A 208 30.82 8.87 3.00
N ARG A 209 30.28 8.60 1.78
CA ARG A 209 30.98 8.91 0.53
C ARG A 209 30.75 10.34 0.05
N LEU A 210 29.53 10.88 0.21
CA LEU A 210 29.21 12.22 -0.30
C LEU A 210 29.15 13.31 0.79
N GLY A 211 29.26 12.94 2.06
CA GLY A 211 29.26 13.90 3.16
C GLY A 211 27.95 14.70 3.32
N LEU A 212 26.81 14.17 2.86
CA LEU A 212 25.54 14.88 2.95
C LEU A 212 25.15 15.09 4.42
N LYS A 213 24.88 16.33 4.79
CA LYS A 213 24.36 16.71 6.11
C LYS A 213 22.84 16.48 6.14
N ALA A 214 22.45 15.21 6.28
CA ALA A 214 21.06 14.79 6.30
C ALA A 214 20.80 13.78 7.42
N ARG A 215 19.60 13.86 8.04
CA ARG A 215 19.11 12.83 8.95
C ARG A 215 18.33 11.77 8.16
N PHE A 216 18.64 10.51 8.45
CA PHE A 216 17.93 9.38 7.91
C PHE A 216 17.06 8.75 9.00
N LEU A 217 15.76 8.79 8.80
CA LEU A 217 14.74 8.37 9.76
C LEU A 217 13.97 7.18 9.20
N ALA A 218 13.65 6.20 10.05
CA ALA A 218 12.86 5.04 9.64
C ALA A 218 11.79 4.70 10.67
N THR A 219 10.57 4.43 10.24
CA THR A 219 9.54 3.86 11.12
C THR A 219 9.81 2.39 11.40
N GLY A 220 9.22 1.87 12.49
CA GLY A 220 9.44 0.51 12.96
C GLY A 220 10.76 0.33 13.70
N GLY A 221 11.03 -0.90 14.18
CA GLY A 221 12.16 -1.18 15.04
C GLY A 221 11.97 -0.65 16.46
N ARG A 222 13.05 -0.57 17.22
CA ARG A 222 13.05 0.00 18.56
C ARG A 222 13.31 1.51 18.46
N GLU A 223 12.47 2.30 19.09
CA GLU A 223 12.62 3.76 19.13
C GLU A 223 14.00 4.17 19.69
N GLY A 224 14.62 5.16 19.06
CA GLY A 224 15.95 5.66 19.43
C GLY A 224 17.13 4.77 19.01
N GLU A 225 16.89 3.58 18.45
CA GLU A 225 17.95 2.74 17.90
C GLU A 225 18.55 3.40 16.66
N VAL A 226 19.87 3.41 16.56
CA VAL A 226 20.59 3.91 15.38
C VAL A 226 21.36 2.78 14.72
N THR A 227 21.06 2.50 13.47
CA THR A 227 21.75 1.47 12.67
C THR A 227 22.33 2.11 11.41
N ASP A 228 23.65 2.07 11.24
CA ASP A 228 24.37 2.65 10.09
C ASP A 228 23.97 4.13 9.80
N GLY A 229 23.67 4.90 10.85
CA GLY A 229 23.27 6.30 10.75
C GLY A 229 21.80 6.53 10.41
N VAL A 230 20.98 5.49 10.42
CA VAL A 230 19.52 5.57 10.33
C VAL A 230 18.93 5.50 11.73
N GLU A 231 18.19 6.53 12.10
CA GLU A 231 17.47 6.63 13.38
C GLU A 231 16.12 5.95 13.30
N SER A 232 15.81 5.13 14.26
CA SER A 232 14.57 4.40 14.42
C SER A 232 13.54 5.21 15.19
N LEU A 233 12.36 5.43 14.60
CA LEU A 233 11.25 6.15 15.24
C LEU A 233 10.26 5.22 15.95
N GLY A 234 10.51 3.91 15.97
CA GLY A 234 9.53 2.97 16.50
C GLY A 234 8.24 2.92 15.68
N PHE A 235 7.15 2.53 16.33
CA PHE A 235 5.80 2.62 15.76
C PHE A 235 5.32 4.07 15.79
N VAL A 236 4.97 4.60 14.64
CA VAL A 236 4.44 5.98 14.51
C VAL A 236 2.94 5.88 14.17
N PRO A 237 2.05 6.42 15.03
CA PRO A 237 0.61 6.49 14.77
C PRO A 237 0.29 7.29 13.50
N GLU A 238 -0.86 7.00 12.87
CA GLU A 238 -1.26 7.65 11.60
C GLU A 238 -1.35 9.18 11.70
N ASP A 239 -1.78 9.72 12.86
CA ASP A 239 -1.87 11.17 13.08
C ASP A 239 -0.49 11.84 13.16
N GLU A 240 0.50 11.13 13.68
CA GLU A 240 1.88 11.60 13.74
C GLU A 240 2.60 11.44 12.41
N LEU A 241 2.24 10.41 11.61
CA LEU A 241 2.79 10.21 10.28
C LEU A 241 2.56 11.41 9.36
N VAL A 242 1.42 12.09 9.45
CA VAL A 242 1.15 13.29 8.65
C VAL A 242 2.19 14.38 8.92
N ASN A 243 2.52 14.61 10.19
CA ASN A 243 3.53 15.59 10.60
C ASN A 243 4.93 15.14 10.18
N LEU A 244 5.20 13.85 10.31
CA LEU A 244 6.48 13.26 9.93
C LEU A 244 6.73 13.39 8.41
N TYR A 245 5.76 13.07 7.59
CA TYR A 245 5.85 13.30 6.14
C TYR A 245 6.02 14.79 5.84
N SER A 246 5.21 15.67 6.45
CA SER A 246 5.27 17.12 6.19
C SER A 246 6.64 17.71 6.51
N SER A 247 7.32 17.23 7.56
CA SER A 247 8.66 17.71 7.94
C SER A 247 9.79 17.08 7.12
N ALA A 248 9.58 15.92 6.51
CA ALA A 248 10.61 15.23 5.72
C ALA A 248 10.84 15.96 4.37
N HIS A 249 12.06 15.86 3.84
CA HIS A 249 12.45 16.46 2.56
C HIS A 249 12.43 15.48 1.41
N ALA A 250 12.58 14.20 1.71
CA ALA A 250 12.44 13.10 0.77
C ALA A 250 11.90 11.86 1.47
N VAL A 251 11.02 11.14 0.82
CA VAL A 251 10.67 9.77 1.19
C VAL A 251 11.37 8.83 0.24
N ILE A 252 12.08 7.85 0.79
CA ILE A 252 12.68 6.76 0.02
C ILE A 252 11.78 5.54 0.14
N TYR A 253 11.28 5.05 -0.99
CA TYR A 253 10.43 3.87 -1.06
C TYR A 253 11.06 2.79 -1.95
N PRO A 254 12.11 2.10 -1.44
CA PRO A 254 12.96 1.21 -2.23
C PRO A 254 12.41 -0.22 -2.29
N THR A 255 11.08 -0.37 -2.26
CA THR A 255 10.43 -1.68 -2.22
C THR A 255 10.73 -2.50 -3.47
N ARG A 256 10.95 -3.80 -3.31
CA ARG A 256 11.22 -4.74 -4.40
C ARG A 256 9.95 -5.28 -5.05
N ALA A 257 8.85 -5.31 -4.29
CA ALA A 257 7.53 -5.64 -4.80
C ALA A 257 6.43 -4.94 -3.99
N ASP A 258 5.46 -4.41 -4.70
CA ASP A 258 4.26 -3.83 -4.12
C ASP A 258 3.11 -3.88 -5.15
N THR A 259 1.89 -3.76 -4.68
CA THR A 259 0.73 -3.61 -5.55
C THR A 259 0.44 -2.15 -5.88
N PHE A 260 0.72 -1.24 -4.95
CA PHE A 260 0.53 0.21 -5.17
C PHE A 260 1.46 1.07 -4.31
N GLY A 261 1.53 0.84 -2.98
CA GLY A 261 2.26 1.67 -2.03
C GLY A 261 1.49 2.91 -1.56
N LEU A 262 0.63 2.75 -0.55
CA LEU A 262 -0.09 3.89 0.07
C LEU A 262 0.86 4.98 0.58
N VAL A 263 2.05 4.59 1.03
CA VAL A 263 3.15 5.50 1.45
C VAL A 263 3.45 6.56 0.39
N VAL A 264 3.38 6.18 -0.89
CA VAL A 264 3.61 7.13 -2.00
C VAL A 264 2.56 8.22 -2.03
N LEU A 265 1.28 7.86 -1.90
CA LEU A 265 0.18 8.85 -1.86
C LEU A 265 0.26 9.71 -0.61
N GLU A 266 0.52 9.12 0.55
CA GLU A 266 0.61 9.80 1.84
C GLU A 266 1.72 10.86 1.83
N ALA A 267 2.91 10.49 1.35
CA ALA A 267 4.04 11.39 1.24
C ALA A 267 3.78 12.55 0.28
N LEU A 268 3.34 12.26 -0.96
CA LEU A 268 3.04 13.29 -1.96
C LEU A 268 1.91 14.21 -1.50
N ALA A 269 0.83 13.67 -0.90
CA ALA A 269 -0.27 14.47 -0.36
C ALA A 269 0.18 15.41 0.76
N SER A 270 1.14 14.97 1.56
CA SER A 270 1.75 15.76 2.66
C SER A 270 2.86 16.70 2.18
N GLY A 271 3.03 16.86 0.86
CA GLY A 271 3.99 17.78 0.26
C GLY A 271 5.45 17.30 0.31
N THR A 272 5.69 16.00 0.22
CA THR A 272 7.04 15.44 0.26
C THR A 272 7.34 14.62 -0.98
N PRO A 273 8.41 14.93 -1.71
CA PRO A 273 8.84 14.18 -2.88
C PRO A 273 9.19 12.73 -2.53
N VAL A 274 8.92 11.81 -3.46
CA VAL A 274 9.16 10.39 -3.27
C VAL A 274 10.15 9.86 -4.30
N ILE A 275 11.23 9.25 -3.81
CA ILE A 275 12.16 8.45 -4.60
C ILE A 275 11.75 6.99 -4.44
N ALA A 276 11.23 6.38 -5.50
CA ALA A 276 10.70 5.01 -5.47
C ALA A 276 11.50 4.09 -6.39
N SER A 277 11.50 2.79 -6.10
CA SER A 277 12.08 1.80 -7.01
C SER A 277 11.41 1.85 -8.39
N ASP A 278 12.18 1.74 -9.48
CA ASP A 278 11.65 1.61 -10.84
C ASP A 278 11.12 0.18 -11.07
N ILE A 279 9.94 -0.08 -10.51
CA ILE A 279 9.17 -1.32 -10.71
C ILE A 279 7.83 -1.01 -11.40
N PRO A 280 7.19 -1.98 -12.07
CA PRO A 280 5.94 -1.75 -12.79
C PRO A 280 4.84 -1.09 -11.94
N SER A 281 4.71 -1.48 -10.67
CA SER A 281 3.71 -0.93 -9.75
C SER A 281 3.93 0.53 -9.35
N HIS A 282 5.11 1.09 -9.60
CA HIS A 282 5.41 2.51 -9.34
C HIS A 282 5.36 3.40 -10.58
N ARG A 283 5.19 2.82 -11.76
CA ARG A 283 5.02 3.59 -13.01
C ARG A 283 3.58 4.09 -13.15
N LEU A 284 3.17 4.90 -12.18
CA LEU A 284 1.81 5.39 -12.04
C LEU A 284 1.62 6.65 -12.88
N PRO A 285 0.71 6.63 -13.87
CA PRO A 285 0.43 7.81 -14.68
C PRO A 285 -0.01 9.00 -13.82
N GLY A 286 0.59 10.17 -14.06
CA GLY A 286 0.21 11.41 -13.41
C GLY A 286 0.84 11.68 -12.04
N LEU A 287 1.53 10.71 -11.42
CA LEU A 287 2.29 10.94 -10.18
C LEU A 287 3.74 11.30 -10.50
N PRO A 288 4.27 12.43 -9.99
CA PRO A 288 5.65 12.85 -10.22
C PRO A 288 6.63 12.12 -9.30
N LEU A 289 6.74 10.80 -9.46
CA LEU A 289 7.69 9.97 -8.73
C LEU A 289 9.08 10.07 -9.34
N LEU A 290 10.09 10.15 -8.48
CA LEU A 290 11.49 10.05 -8.85
C LEU A 290 11.87 8.56 -8.86
N LEU A 291 11.77 7.93 -10.03
CA LEU A 291 12.04 6.49 -10.16
C LEU A 291 13.55 6.21 -10.17
N ALA A 292 13.98 5.21 -9.40
CA ALA A 292 15.38 4.88 -9.22
C ALA A 292 15.63 3.36 -9.29
N ARG A 293 16.74 2.98 -9.90
CA ARG A 293 17.23 1.59 -9.92
C ARG A 293 18.41 1.44 -8.98
N GLY A 294 18.24 0.59 -7.96
CA GLY A 294 19.26 0.32 -6.97
C GLY A 294 19.65 1.55 -6.13
N VAL A 295 20.69 1.38 -5.32
CA VAL A 295 21.20 2.41 -4.42
C VAL A 295 21.77 3.61 -5.17
N ASP A 296 22.56 3.38 -6.22
CA ASP A 296 23.18 4.48 -6.99
C ASP A 296 22.16 5.37 -7.70
N GLY A 297 21.07 4.78 -8.24
CA GLY A 297 19.98 5.53 -8.83
C GLY A 297 19.26 6.38 -7.80
N ALA A 298 18.94 5.82 -6.63
CA ALA A 298 18.31 6.54 -5.54
C ALA A 298 19.22 7.64 -4.96
N LEU A 299 20.53 7.38 -4.90
CA LEU A 299 21.51 8.36 -4.42
C LEU A 299 21.58 9.59 -5.34
N ARG A 300 21.61 9.40 -6.66
CA ARG A 300 21.57 10.52 -7.62
C ARG A 300 20.33 11.39 -7.40
N GLN A 301 19.13 10.79 -7.34
CA GLN A 301 17.90 11.52 -7.10
C GLN A 301 17.89 12.24 -5.74
N LEU A 302 18.48 11.62 -4.71
CA LEU A 302 18.60 12.23 -3.38
C LEU A 302 19.52 13.44 -3.38
N VAL A 303 20.66 13.35 -4.07
CA VAL A 303 21.60 14.49 -4.24
C VAL A 303 20.94 15.63 -4.99
N ASP A 304 20.20 15.34 -6.05
CA ASP A 304 19.47 16.35 -6.83
C ASP A 304 18.43 17.07 -5.94
N LEU A 305 17.66 16.32 -5.13
CA LEU A 305 16.72 16.92 -4.17
C LEU A 305 17.41 17.74 -3.09
N TYR A 306 18.54 17.24 -2.56
CA TYR A 306 19.33 17.93 -1.54
C TYR A 306 19.85 19.27 -2.08
N ASN A 307 20.46 19.26 -3.25
CA ASN A 307 20.96 20.47 -3.89
C ASN A 307 19.83 21.43 -4.24
N MET A 308 18.71 20.93 -4.78
CA MET A 308 17.54 21.73 -5.09
C MET A 308 16.99 22.43 -3.83
N PHE A 309 16.92 21.70 -2.71
CA PHE A 309 16.41 22.26 -1.45
C PHE A 309 17.24 23.46 -0.95
N TYR A 310 18.57 23.39 -1.05
CA TYR A 310 19.45 24.45 -0.53
C TYR A 310 19.79 25.54 -1.56
N SER A 311 19.77 25.24 -2.86
CA SER A 311 20.22 26.15 -3.90
C SER A 311 19.08 26.69 -4.77
N ASP A 312 17.91 26.01 -4.83
CA ASP A 312 16.74 26.41 -5.62
C ASP A 312 15.45 25.99 -4.89
N ARG A 313 15.21 26.66 -3.78
CA ARG A 313 14.09 26.39 -2.86
C ARG A 313 12.74 26.46 -3.56
N GLU A 314 12.57 27.40 -4.49
CA GLU A 314 11.33 27.59 -5.24
C GLU A 314 11.02 26.36 -6.09
N ARG A 315 11.99 25.85 -6.83
CA ARG A 315 11.84 24.64 -7.64
C ARG A 315 11.56 23.41 -6.78
N TYR A 316 12.18 23.31 -5.61
CA TYR A 316 11.89 22.24 -4.66
C TYR A 316 10.43 22.28 -4.18
N LEU A 317 9.94 23.47 -3.77
CA LEU A 317 8.56 23.65 -3.32
C LEU A 317 7.55 23.43 -4.44
N GLU A 318 7.88 23.81 -5.68
CA GLU A 318 7.07 23.51 -6.85
C GLU A 318 6.92 21.99 -7.07
N LEU A 319 8.00 21.21 -6.92
CA LEU A 319 7.94 19.75 -6.99
C LEU A 319 7.01 19.17 -5.91
N CYS A 320 7.10 19.69 -4.68
CA CYS A 320 6.22 19.30 -3.57
C CYS A 320 4.74 19.60 -3.90
N ARG A 321 4.45 20.79 -4.42
CA ARG A 321 3.10 21.24 -4.81
C ARG A 321 2.52 20.36 -5.91
N ARG A 322 3.29 20.10 -6.96
CA ARG A 322 2.88 19.22 -8.07
C ARG A 322 2.56 17.80 -7.61
N GLY A 323 3.34 17.27 -6.66
CA GLY A 323 3.08 15.97 -6.04
C GLY A 323 1.71 15.94 -5.37
N ARG A 324 1.43 16.91 -4.52
CA ARG A 324 0.15 17.03 -3.84
C ARG A 324 -1.02 17.20 -4.81
N GLU A 325 -0.90 18.10 -5.78
CA GLU A 325 -1.96 18.35 -6.77
C GLU A 325 -2.30 17.08 -7.58
N ALA A 326 -1.30 16.28 -7.92
CA ALA A 326 -1.51 15.04 -8.63
C ALA A 326 -2.32 14.04 -7.79
N VAL A 327 -2.04 13.94 -6.46
CA VAL A 327 -2.83 13.10 -5.56
C VAL A 327 -4.24 13.63 -5.38
N VAL A 328 -4.42 14.93 -5.18
CA VAL A 328 -5.75 15.54 -5.03
C VAL A 328 -6.62 15.29 -6.26
N ARG A 329 -6.06 15.45 -7.46
CA ARG A 329 -6.81 15.28 -8.72
C ARG A 329 -7.14 13.84 -9.05
N GLY A 330 -6.27 12.87 -8.71
CA GLY A 330 -6.40 11.48 -9.20
C GLY A 330 -6.73 10.45 -8.12
N TYR A 331 -6.49 10.78 -6.85
CA TYR A 331 -6.48 9.81 -5.76
C TYR A 331 -7.21 10.27 -4.49
N SER A 332 -7.89 11.42 -4.52
CA SER A 332 -8.69 11.86 -3.37
C SER A 332 -9.94 11.00 -3.18
N GLU A 333 -10.45 10.94 -1.94
CA GLU A 333 -11.72 10.25 -1.62
C GLU A 333 -12.86 10.76 -2.49
N GLU A 334 -12.94 12.06 -2.72
CA GLU A 334 -13.99 12.71 -3.51
C GLU A 334 -14.02 12.24 -4.97
N VAL A 335 -12.85 11.93 -5.54
CA VAL A 335 -12.72 11.49 -6.92
C VAL A 335 -12.90 9.98 -7.07
N VAL A 336 -12.36 9.20 -6.13
CA VAL A 336 -12.23 7.75 -6.30
C VAL A 336 -13.37 6.98 -5.64
N VAL A 337 -13.83 7.37 -4.46
CA VAL A 337 -14.88 6.64 -3.73
C VAL A 337 -16.19 6.49 -4.51
N PRO A 338 -16.67 7.49 -5.26
CA PRO A 338 -17.85 7.33 -6.11
C PRO A 338 -17.70 6.20 -7.15
N GLN A 339 -16.49 5.94 -7.65
CA GLN A 339 -16.22 4.84 -8.59
C GLN A 339 -16.35 3.47 -7.91
N TYR A 340 -15.89 3.33 -6.65
CA TYR A 340 -16.14 2.12 -5.85
C TYR A 340 -17.63 1.90 -5.57
N VAL A 341 -18.35 2.97 -5.20
CA VAL A 341 -19.81 2.90 -4.99
C VAL A 341 -20.53 2.44 -6.26
N ARG A 342 -20.15 2.99 -7.41
CA ARG A 342 -20.68 2.57 -8.72
C ARG A 342 -20.40 1.09 -8.99
N MET A 343 -19.16 0.64 -8.82
CA MET A 343 -18.79 -0.77 -8.96
C MET A 343 -19.67 -1.68 -8.09
N PHE A 344 -19.88 -1.34 -6.81
CA PHE A 344 -20.71 -2.12 -5.92
C PHE A 344 -22.17 -2.18 -6.36
N LYS A 345 -22.75 -1.04 -6.78
CA LYS A 345 -24.13 -0.99 -7.29
C LYS A 345 -24.30 -1.85 -8.56
N GLU A 346 -23.39 -1.75 -9.50
CA GLU A 346 -23.41 -2.52 -10.75
C GLU A 346 -23.27 -4.02 -10.52
N VAL A 347 -22.40 -4.44 -9.57
CA VAL A 347 -22.23 -5.88 -9.27
C VAL A 347 -23.40 -6.43 -8.49
N ALA A 348 -23.97 -5.66 -7.53
CA ALA A 348 -25.13 -6.07 -6.76
C ALA A 348 -26.39 -6.24 -7.64
N SER A 349 -26.61 -5.33 -8.60
CA SER A 349 -27.76 -5.36 -9.50
C SER A 349 -27.62 -6.37 -10.67
N GLY A 350 -26.44 -6.97 -10.84
CA GLY A 350 -26.17 -7.86 -11.97
C GLY A 350 -26.05 -7.15 -13.33
N LEU A 351 -26.11 -5.81 -13.37
CA LEU A 351 -25.95 -5.02 -14.59
C LEU A 351 -24.54 -5.23 -15.17
N SER A 352 -24.47 -5.43 -16.48
CA SER A 352 -23.19 -5.37 -17.21
C SER A 352 -22.74 -3.92 -17.32
N PRO A 353 -21.43 -3.65 -17.32
CA PRO A 353 -20.88 -2.30 -17.49
C PRO A 353 -21.22 -1.71 -18.86
#